data_7ffc9eac571e3e959f860c6c60d153f1
#
_entry.id   7ffc9eac571e3e959f860c6c60d153f1
#
_cell.length_a   1.000
_cell.length_b   1.000
_cell.length_c   1.000
_cell.angle_alpha   90.00
_cell.angle_beta   90.00
_cell.angle_gamma   90.00
#
_symmetry.space_group_name_H-M   'P 1'
#
loop_
_entity.id
_entity.type
_entity.pdbx_description
1 polymer ?
#
loop_
_entity_poly.entity_id
_entity_poly.type
_entity_poly.pdbx_seq_one_letter_code
_entity_poly.pdbx_strand_id
1 'polypeptide(L)'
;MDIGVAARFEKKVDRSGEHHLWTGARKDDGTGMFKLTGQTPVMARRVAWELAHGPLPEGTRVLSCELKACVRVDHLRLEERRVRQVARPRHDGGSTKRVQVQVNGVRAHRRVQGGRIEAEAMRSWLREELLQAAPPDDDASRWTVKDLLEHYLSFLGDQGRERRTLIRYEGIAKNWLAPVIGEKKVRQVRPADLDRRFAVMRRGGQSGPSMQYAKALLSGAFKWAKRTGKILSNPAIDIQLSKSNYVASEKLPPEAEDISPILRGALVHTPDIAPILTLAATTGARLGELVALRISDIDERRQSLAVRSAVDVDGSIKDPKRAKHRRHVDLDDETLNMLLRHAGEMAERAAMFGLALSADAYVFSLEPDCSKPILSTRVTKRLQILKSYLGVEDKHSETIALEQEALRLRREGSVDRSGRPGPRPFDGAAMSYDDIATMLGRTQMWAKRACEAALRREQVGVHRDFNLSFNGLRKFTSSELLDAGFNLSVVAQRQGHGPEVLAKHSSKARLSARRKAAEHLGRVVHGAS
;
A
#
# COMPACT_ATOMS: atom_id res chain seq x y z
N MET A 1 -53.45 -9.19 -29.98
CA MET A 1 -52.79 -10.45 -30.44
C MET A 1 -53.25 -10.75 -31.86
N ASP A 2 -52.37 -11.39 -32.69
CA ASP A 2 -52.63 -11.76 -34.08
C ASP A 2 -53.70 -12.84 -34.19
N ILE A 3 -54.58 -12.76 -35.22
CA ILE A 3 -55.68 -13.71 -35.51
C ILE A 3 -55.18 -15.17 -35.59
N GLY A 4 -53.94 -15.37 -36.10
CA GLY A 4 -53.28 -16.67 -36.18
C GLY A 4 -52.93 -17.27 -34.79
N VAL A 5 -52.68 -16.42 -33.80
CA VAL A 5 -52.38 -16.86 -32.42
C VAL A 5 -53.65 -17.33 -31.73
N ALA A 6 -54.77 -16.61 -31.91
CA ALA A 6 -56.07 -16.97 -31.37
C ALA A 6 -56.54 -18.34 -31.90
N ALA A 7 -56.47 -18.55 -33.23
CA ALA A 7 -56.87 -19.82 -33.84
C ALA A 7 -56.03 -21.03 -33.36
N ARG A 8 -54.71 -20.83 -33.15
CA ARG A 8 -53.83 -21.87 -32.61
C ARG A 8 -54.06 -22.16 -31.13
N PHE A 9 -54.46 -21.14 -30.38
CA PHE A 9 -54.82 -21.27 -28.97
C PHE A 9 -56.11 -22.06 -28.80
N GLU A 10 -57.17 -21.69 -29.51
CA GLU A 10 -58.49 -22.32 -29.44
C GLU A 10 -58.48 -23.82 -29.74
N LYS A 11 -57.64 -24.27 -30.72
CA LYS A 11 -57.48 -25.70 -31.03
C LYS A 11 -56.94 -26.55 -29.87
N LYS A 12 -56.47 -25.93 -28.79
CA LYS A 12 -55.88 -26.60 -27.63
C LYS A 12 -56.67 -26.35 -26.36
N VAL A 13 -57.92 -25.91 -26.46
CA VAL A 13 -58.81 -25.69 -25.33
C VAL A 13 -59.97 -26.68 -25.41
N ASP A 14 -60.12 -27.52 -24.39
CA ASP A 14 -61.29 -28.37 -24.21
C ASP A 14 -62.32 -27.55 -23.46
N ARG A 15 -63.54 -27.42 -24.08
CA ARG A 15 -64.70 -26.68 -23.57
C ARG A 15 -65.86 -27.57 -23.15
N SER A 16 -65.63 -28.88 -23.10
CA SER A 16 -66.73 -29.86 -22.83
C SER A 16 -67.26 -29.84 -21.43
N GLY A 17 -66.61 -29.16 -20.49
CA GLY A 17 -67.03 -29.10 -19.08
C GLY A 17 -67.17 -27.68 -18.54
N GLU A 18 -67.47 -27.59 -17.24
CA GLU A 18 -67.57 -26.33 -16.51
C GLU A 18 -66.32 -25.49 -16.53
N HIS A 19 -65.14 -26.14 -16.66
CA HIS A 19 -63.86 -25.51 -16.82
C HIS A 19 -63.36 -25.69 -18.26
N HIS A 20 -62.89 -24.62 -18.88
CA HIS A 20 -62.13 -24.73 -20.16
C HIS A 20 -60.71 -25.16 -19.89
N LEU A 21 -60.36 -26.39 -20.26
CA LEU A 21 -59.09 -26.98 -19.91
C LEU A 21 -58.08 -26.89 -21.06
N TRP A 22 -56.85 -26.47 -20.73
CA TRP A 22 -55.74 -26.46 -21.66
C TRP A 22 -55.27 -27.89 -21.94
N THR A 23 -55.32 -28.31 -23.19
CA THR A 23 -54.90 -29.65 -23.65
C THR A 23 -53.47 -29.68 -24.24
N GLY A 24 -52.82 -28.55 -24.40
CA GLY A 24 -51.44 -28.46 -24.88
C GLY A 24 -50.39 -28.74 -23.80
N ALA A 25 -49.14 -28.39 -24.09
CA ALA A 25 -48.02 -28.60 -23.16
C ALA A 25 -48.28 -28.01 -21.77
N ARG A 26 -47.89 -28.74 -20.71
CA ARG A 26 -48.05 -28.36 -19.31
C ARG A 26 -46.68 -28.44 -18.58
N LYS A 27 -46.54 -27.68 -17.51
CA LYS A 27 -45.46 -27.85 -16.55
C LYS A 27 -45.73 -29.02 -15.61
N ASP A 28 -44.72 -29.44 -14.85
CA ASP A 28 -44.82 -30.51 -13.84
C ASP A 28 -45.91 -30.21 -12.78
N ASP A 29 -46.17 -28.94 -12.52
CA ASP A 29 -47.23 -28.49 -11.59
C ASP A 29 -48.61 -28.43 -12.20
N GLY A 30 -48.82 -28.88 -13.45
CA GLY A 30 -50.08 -28.88 -14.16
C GLY A 30 -50.44 -27.57 -14.88
N THR A 31 -49.63 -26.52 -14.78
CA THR A 31 -49.86 -25.22 -15.43
C THR A 31 -49.73 -25.33 -16.95
N GLY A 32 -50.75 -24.91 -17.70
CA GLY A 32 -50.72 -24.89 -19.16
C GLY A 32 -49.69 -23.89 -19.74
N MET A 33 -49.00 -24.31 -20.78
CA MET A 33 -47.98 -23.49 -21.46
C MET A 33 -48.30 -23.36 -22.95
N PHE A 34 -48.22 -22.12 -23.48
CA PHE A 34 -48.41 -21.83 -24.88
C PHE A 34 -47.16 -21.18 -25.49
N LYS A 35 -46.74 -21.66 -26.67
CA LYS A 35 -45.58 -21.12 -27.36
C LYS A 35 -45.99 -20.11 -28.43
N LEU A 36 -45.68 -18.85 -28.21
CA LEU A 36 -45.77 -17.80 -29.24
C LEU A 36 -44.60 -17.97 -30.23
N THR A 37 -44.85 -17.63 -31.49
CA THR A 37 -43.82 -17.76 -32.56
C THR A 37 -42.61 -16.86 -32.25
N GLY A 38 -41.43 -17.44 -32.20
CA GLY A 38 -40.18 -16.69 -31.94
C GLY A 38 -39.95 -16.28 -30.47
N GLN A 39 -40.80 -16.67 -29.53
CA GLN A 39 -40.71 -16.28 -28.11
C GLN A 39 -40.66 -17.50 -27.17
N THR A 40 -40.20 -17.24 -25.94
CA THR A 40 -40.27 -18.23 -24.86
C THR A 40 -41.71 -18.59 -24.52
N PRO A 41 -42.04 -19.86 -24.16
CA PRO A 41 -43.38 -20.28 -23.81
C PRO A 41 -43.94 -19.46 -22.65
N VAL A 42 -45.18 -18.99 -22.81
CA VAL A 42 -45.93 -18.24 -21.79
C VAL A 42 -47.05 -19.10 -21.18
N MET A 43 -47.58 -18.72 -20.03
CA MET A 43 -48.71 -19.45 -19.42
C MET A 43 -49.93 -19.33 -20.29
N ALA A 44 -50.62 -20.46 -20.59
CA ALA A 44 -51.82 -20.49 -21.40
C ALA A 44 -52.95 -19.57 -20.87
N ARG A 45 -53.12 -19.51 -19.53
CA ARG A 45 -54.08 -18.61 -18.87
C ARG A 45 -53.79 -17.12 -19.13
N ARG A 46 -52.53 -16.73 -19.30
CA ARG A 46 -52.15 -15.36 -19.69
C ARG A 46 -52.63 -15.05 -21.11
N VAL A 47 -52.40 -15.98 -22.01
CA VAL A 47 -52.84 -15.84 -23.41
C VAL A 47 -54.35 -15.77 -23.50
N ALA A 48 -55.11 -16.61 -22.73
CA ALA A 48 -56.58 -16.55 -22.63
C ALA A 48 -57.06 -15.18 -22.17
N TRP A 49 -56.41 -14.64 -21.13
CA TRP A 49 -56.74 -13.30 -20.63
C TRP A 49 -56.49 -12.21 -21.68
N GLU A 50 -55.29 -12.20 -22.28
CA GLU A 50 -54.89 -11.19 -23.26
C GLU A 50 -55.70 -11.26 -24.56
N LEU A 51 -56.23 -12.42 -24.93
CA LEU A 51 -57.14 -12.56 -26.05
C LEU A 51 -58.52 -11.97 -25.75
N ALA A 52 -59.00 -12.03 -24.50
CA ALA A 52 -60.30 -11.51 -24.09
C ALA A 52 -60.30 -10.04 -23.70
N HIS A 53 -59.22 -9.55 -23.05
CA HIS A 53 -59.18 -8.23 -22.40
C HIS A 53 -58.06 -7.32 -22.91
N GLY A 54 -57.26 -7.80 -23.88
CA GLY A 54 -56.09 -7.03 -24.34
C GLY A 54 -54.82 -7.21 -23.47
N PRO A 55 -53.80 -6.37 -23.67
CA PRO A 55 -52.52 -6.52 -23.02
C PRO A 55 -52.61 -6.52 -21.50
N LEU A 56 -51.87 -7.43 -20.85
CA LEU A 56 -51.85 -7.52 -19.39
C LEU A 56 -51.19 -6.28 -18.78
N PRO A 57 -51.80 -5.61 -17.76
CA PRO A 57 -51.21 -4.47 -17.07
C PRO A 57 -49.84 -4.81 -16.45
N GLU A 58 -48.90 -3.85 -16.47
CA GLU A 58 -47.58 -4.03 -15.86
C GLU A 58 -47.68 -4.33 -14.36
N GLY A 59 -46.85 -5.25 -13.89
CA GLY A 59 -46.85 -5.64 -12.46
C GLY A 59 -47.92 -6.64 -12.05
N THR A 60 -48.79 -7.08 -12.96
CA THR A 60 -49.89 -8.04 -12.67
C THR A 60 -49.55 -9.46 -13.15
N ARG A 61 -50.27 -10.44 -12.59
CA ARG A 61 -50.25 -11.83 -13.04
C ARG A 61 -51.65 -12.40 -13.10
N VAL A 62 -51.87 -13.33 -14.03
CA VAL A 62 -53.17 -14.04 -14.15
C VAL A 62 -53.12 -15.29 -13.30
N LEU A 63 -54.08 -15.45 -12.43
CA LEU A 63 -54.32 -16.68 -11.67
C LEU A 63 -55.54 -17.40 -12.27
N SER A 64 -55.48 -18.73 -12.29
CA SER A 64 -56.66 -19.59 -12.57
C SER A 64 -57.36 -19.93 -11.27
N CYS A 65 -58.54 -20.50 -11.38
CA CYS A 65 -59.25 -21.18 -10.30
C CYS A 65 -58.40 -22.35 -9.72
N GLU A 66 -58.99 -23.25 -8.97
CA GLU A 66 -58.28 -24.40 -8.36
C GLU A 66 -57.59 -25.28 -9.39
N LEU A 67 -58.09 -25.33 -10.62
CA LEU A 67 -57.50 -26.09 -11.71
C LEU A 67 -56.45 -25.24 -12.46
N LYS A 68 -55.18 -25.57 -12.30
CA LYS A 68 -54.04 -24.83 -12.88
C LYS A 68 -54.02 -24.83 -14.42
N ALA A 69 -54.70 -25.79 -15.05
CA ALA A 69 -54.85 -25.87 -16.49
C ALA A 69 -56.09 -25.12 -17.02
N CYS A 70 -56.92 -24.54 -16.15
CA CYS A 70 -58.09 -23.79 -16.57
C CYS A 70 -57.70 -22.50 -17.27
N VAL A 71 -58.29 -22.26 -18.45
CA VAL A 71 -58.15 -21.07 -19.28
C VAL A 71 -59.47 -20.36 -19.55
N ARG A 72 -60.58 -20.74 -18.88
CA ARG A 72 -61.88 -20.08 -18.96
C ARG A 72 -61.77 -18.67 -18.38
N VAL A 73 -62.11 -17.67 -19.16
CA VAL A 73 -61.85 -16.26 -18.83
C VAL A 73 -62.50 -15.84 -17.53
N ASP A 74 -63.75 -16.26 -17.29
CA ASP A 74 -64.54 -15.98 -16.07
C ASP A 74 -63.90 -16.61 -14.80
N HIS A 75 -63.04 -17.63 -14.97
CA HIS A 75 -62.34 -18.31 -13.90
C HIS A 75 -60.92 -17.76 -13.69
N LEU A 76 -60.52 -16.71 -14.46
CA LEU A 76 -59.22 -16.05 -14.36
C LEU A 76 -59.39 -14.76 -13.56
N ARG A 77 -58.39 -14.47 -12.72
CA ARG A 77 -58.33 -13.20 -11.97
C ARG A 77 -56.95 -12.59 -12.06
N LEU A 78 -56.93 -11.26 -12.05
CA LEU A 78 -55.67 -10.53 -11.93
C LEU A 78 -55.24 -10.43 -10.47
N GLU A 79 -53.96 -10.57 -10.22
CA GLU A 79 -53.34 -10.31 -8.94
C GLU A 79 -52.13 -9.44 -9.12
N GLU A 80 -52.00 -8.38 -8.33
CA GLU A 80 -50.77 -7.60 -8.28
C GLU A 80 -49.63 -8.46 -7.75
N ARG A 81 -48.47 -8.41 -8.38
CA ARG A 81 -47.28 -9.06 -7.87
C ARG A 81 -46.87 -8.34 -6.59
N ARG A 82 -47.31 -8.81 -5.43
CA ARG A 82 -46.76 -8.35 -4.14
C ARG A 82 -45.25 -8.60 -4.14
N VAL A 83 -44.48 -7.50 -4.08
CA VAL A 83 -43.05 -7.58 -3.73
C VAL A 83 -43.01 -8.13 -2.30
N ARG A 84 -42.66 -9.38 -2.14
CA ARG A 84 -42.41 -9.95 -0.81
C ARG A 84 -41.33 -9.13 -0.16
N GLN A 85 -41.63 -8.39 0.91
CA GLN A 85 -40.64 -7.88 1.82
C GLN A 85 -39.80 -9.07 2.29
N VAL A 86 -38.53 -9.05 1.92
CA VAL A 86 -37.55 -10.10 2.28
C VAL A 86 -37.34 -10.02 3.78
N ALA A 87 -37.79 -11.05 4.50
CA ALA A 87 -37.43 -11.25 5.90
C ALA A 87 -35.89 -11.26 6.03
N ARG A 88 -35.38 -10.64 7.11
CA ARG A 88 -33.93 -10.62 7.41
C ARG A 88 -33.38 -12.04 7.32
N PRO A 89 -32.25 -12.24 6.58
CA PRO A 89 -31.69 -13.57 6.40
C PRO A 89 -31.19 -14.13 7.72
N ARG A 90 -31.56 -15.37 8.03
CA ARG A 90 -30.87 -16.19 9.03
C ARG A 90 -29.49 -16.53 8.55
N HIS A 91 -28.53 -16.53 9.45
CA HIS A 91 -27.10 -16.80 9.22
C HIS A 91 -26.90 -18.30 8.95
N ASP A 92 -27.11 -18.73 7.72
CA ASP A 92 -26.72 -20.06 7.25
C ASP A 92 -25.68 -19.86 6.14
N GLY A 93 -24.58 -20.58 6.22
CA GLY A 93 -23.37 -20.44 5.41
C GLY A 93 -23.57 -20.55 3.88
N GLY A 94 -24.32 -19.63 3.31
CA GLY A 94 -24.62 -19.56 1.89
C GLY A 94 -23.49 -18.97 1.06
N SER A 95 -23.24 -19.54 -0.11
CA SER A 95 -22.24 -19.09 -1.05
C SER A 95 -22.47 -17.63 -1.46
N THR A 96 -21.42 -16.82 -1.39
CA THR A 96 -21.45 -15.43 -1.85
C THR A 96 -21.51 -15.38 -3.39
N LYS A 97 -22.56 -14.84 -3.97
CA LYS A 97 -22.71 -14.67 -5.42
C LYS A 97 -22.39 -13.23 -5.85
N ARG A 98 -21.67 -13.08 -6.93
CA ARG A 98 -21.45 -11.79 -7.58
C ARG A 98 -22.59 -11.51 -8.54
N VAL A 99 -23.30 -10.42 -8.30
CA VAL A 99 -24.37 -9.92 -9.19
C VAL A 99 -23.83 -8.74 -9.98
N GLN A 100 -24.01 -8.76 -11.28
CA GLN A 100 -23.60 -7.71 -12.19
C GLN A 100 -24.78 -7.27 -13.05
N VAL A 101 -24.94 -5.96 -13.22
CA VAL A 101 -25.98 -5.33 -14.07
C VAL A 101 -25.31 -4.29 -14.96
N GLN A 102 -25.81 -4.16 -16.19
CA GLN A 102 -25.41 -3.10 -17.12
C GLN A 102 -26.67 -2.37 -17.61
N VAL A 103 -26.68 -1.03 -17.45
CA VAL A 103 -27.74 -0.13 -17.93
C VAL A 103 -27.09 1.04 -18.65
N ASN A 104 -27.51 1.35 -19.88
CA ASN A 104 -26.97 2.47 -20.68
C ASN A 104 -25.45 2.50 -20.76
N GLY A 105 -24.79 1.33 -20.92
CA GLY A 105 -23.33 1.22 -20.97
C GLY A 105 -22.64 1.21 -19.60
N VAL A 106 -23.31 1.53 -18.52
CA VAL A 106 -22.78 1.54 -17.16
C VAL A 106 -22.98 0.18 -16.51
N ARG A 107 -21.90 -0.37 -15.92
CA ARG A 107 -21.91 -1.64 -15.18
C ARG A 107 -21.81 -1.39 -13.68
N ALA A 108 -22.72 -1.96 -12.92
CA ALA A 108 -22.62 -2.06 -11.47
C ALA A 108 -22.58 -3.54 -11.06
N HIS A 109 -21.91 -3.81 -9.95
CA HIS A 109 -21.90 -5.16 -9.37
C HIS A 109 -21.88 -5.08 -7.84
N ARG A 110 -22.48 -6.12 -7.23
CA ARG A 110 -22.49 -6.31 -5.77
C ARG A 110 -22.29 -7.78 -5.45
N ARG A 111 -21.74 -8.06 -4.31
CA ARG A 111 -21.70 -9.40 -3.72
C ARG A 111 -22.91 -9.56 -2.82
N VAL A 112 -23.62 -10.64 -2.98
CA VAL A 112 -24.80 -11.00 -2.21
C VAL A 112 -24.56 -12.35 -1.58
N GLN A 113 -24.79 -12.44 -0.28
CA GLN A 113 -24.89 -13.72 0.41
C GLN A 113 -26.28 -14.28 0.20
N GLY A 114 -26.41 -15.50 -0.30
CA GLY A 114 -27.69 -16.14 -0.54
C GLY A 114 -27.78 -16.90 -1.86
N GLY A 115 -29.01 -17.36 -2.17
CA GLY A 115 -29.31 -18.17 -3.32
C GLY A 115 -29.57 -17.35 -4.60
N ARG A 116 -30.35 -17.97 -5.51
CA ARG A 116 -30.73 -17.36 -6.80
C ARG A 116 -31.71 -16.19 -6.62
N ILE A 117 -32.58 -16.27 -5.60
CA ILE A 117 -33.62 -15.27 -5.33
C ILE A 117 -32.99 -13.95 -4.87
N GLU A 118 -32.06 -14.01 -3.93
CA GLU A 118 -31.33 -12.85 -3.41
C GLU A 118 -30.47 -12.20 -4.52
N ALA A 119 -29.88 -13.01 -5.38
CA ALA A 119 -29.11 -12.51 -6.52
C ALA A 119 -30.01 -11.81 -7.56
N GLU A 120 -31.25 -12.30 -7.80
CA GLU A 120 -32.22 -11.66 -8.68
C GLU A 120 -32.77 -10.37 -8.07
N ALA A 121 -33.10 -10.36 -6.78
CA ALA A 121 -33.51 -9.17 -6.06
C ALA A 121 -32.46 -8.07 -6.11
N MET A 122 -31.17 -8.44 -5.91
CA MET A 122 -30.04 -7.52 -6.04
C MET A 122 -29.88 -7.01 -7.48
N ARG A 123 -30.12 -7.84 -8.50
CA ARG A 123 -30.09 -7.38 -9.91
C ARG A 123 -31.15 -6.32 -10.19
N SER A 124 -32.36 -6.55 -9.72
CA SER A 124 -33.49 -5.62 -9.89
C SER A 124 -33.18 -4.31 -9.19
N TRP A 125 -32.74 -4.37 -7.94
CA TRP A 125 -32.34 -3.20 -7.17
C TRP A 125 -31.19 -2.41 -7.82
N LEU A 126 -30.12 -3.09 -8.27
CA LEU A 126 -28.99 -2.44 -8.98
C LEU A 126 -29.45 -1.79 -10.29
N ARG A 127 -30.40 -2.41 -10.98
CA ARG A 127 -30.95 -1.87 -12.23
C ARG A 127 -31.75 -0.60 -11.97
N GLU A 128 -32.54 -0.61 -10.92
CA GLU A 128 -33.33 0.54 -10.49
C GLU A 128 -32.43 1.68 -9.97
N GLU A 129 -31.43 1.36 -9.15
CA GLU A 129 -30.38 2.32 -8.71
C GLU A 129 -29.67 2.98 -9.91
N LEU A 130 -29.36 2.20 -10.97
CA LEU A 130 -28.73 2.73 -12.18
C LEU A 130 -29.69 3.57 -13.04
N LEU A 131 -31.00 3.28 -13.04
CA LEU A 131 -32.00 4.05 -13.76
C LEU A 131 -32.40 5.35 -13.04
N GLN A 132 -32.41 5.34 -11.70
CA GLN A 132 -32.72 6.51 -10.87
C GLN A 132 -31.51 7.41 -10.61
N ALA A 133 -30.29 6.95 -10.91
CA ALA A 133 -29.11 7.80 -10.80
C ALA A 133 -29.29 9.02 -11.73
N ALA A 134 -29.31 10.20 -11.15
CA ALA A 134 -29.36 11.45 -11.90
C ALA A 134 -28.27 11.45 -13.00
N PRO A 135 -28.56 12.02 -14.18
CA PRO A 135 -27.52 12.14 -15.21
C PRO A 135 -26.32 12.85 -14.57
N PRO A 136 -25.10 12.31 -14.75
CA PRO A 136 -23.92 12.93 -14.17
C PRO A 136 -23.79 14.35 -14.71
N ASP A 137 -23.39 15.26 -13.83
CA ASP A 137 -23.06 16.64 -14.14
C ASP A 137 -22.31 16.75 -15.49
N ASP A 138 -22.79 17.60 -16.38
CA ASP A 138 -22.29 17.74 -17.75
C ASP A 138 -20.81 18.13 -17.78
N ASP A 139 -20.36 18.92 -16.79
CA ASP A 139 -18.95 19.28 -16.63
C ASP A 139 -18.07 18.05 -16.35
N ALA A 140 -18.56 17.11 -15.59
CA ALA A 140 -17.85 15.85 -15.32
C ALA A 140 -17.70 14.95 -16.55
N SER A 141 -18.46 15.17 -17.63
CA SER A 141 -18.31 14.43 -18.88
C SER A 141 -16.95 14.70 -19.55
N ARG A 142 -16.37 15.86 -19.25
CA ARG A 142 -15.09 16.32 -19.80
C ARG A 142 -13.88 15.88 -19.00
N TRP A 143 -14.07 15.48 -17.73
CA TRP A 143 -12.96 15.14 -16.83
C TRP A 143 -12.16 13.96 -17.34
N THR A 144 -10.85 14.15 -17.34
CA THR A 144 -9.86 13.09 -17.52
C THR A 144 -9.52 12.45 -16.15
N VAL A 145 -8.82 11.32 -16.18
CA VAL A 145 -8.31 10.71 -14.93
C VAL A 145 -7.33 11.65 -14.23
N LYS A 146 -6.57 12.44 -14.98
CA LYS A 146 -5.67 13.45 -14.43
C LYS A 146 -6.46 14.50 -13.64
N ASP A 147 -7.51 15.07 -14.22
CA ASP A 147 -8.37 16.06 -13.56
C ASP A 147 -9.01 15.45 -12.29
N LEU A 148 -9.49 14.21 -12.38
CA LEU A 148 -10.05 13.50 -11.23
C LEU A 148 -9.04 13.37 -10.08
N LEU A 149 -7.80 12.99 -10.39
CA LEU A 149 -6.76 12.83 -9.37
C LEU A 149 -6.37 14.17 -8.74
N GLU A 150 -6.27 15.24 -9.54
CA GLU A 150 -5.97 16.60 -9.05
C GLU A 150 -7.06 17.09 -8.09
N HIS A 151 -8.33 17.02 -8.50
CA HIS A 151 -9.45 17.42 -7.64
C HIS A 151 -9.57 16.55 -6.38
N TYR A 152 -9.32 15.25 -6.50
CA TYR A 152 -9.35 14.36 -5.33
C TYR A 152 -8.22 14.64 -4.35
N LEU A 153 -7.02 14.99 -4.84
CA LEU A 153 -5.89 15.38 -3.99
C LEU A 153 -6.17 16.69 -3.27
N SER A 154 -6.76 17.69 -3.95
CA SER A 154 -7.23 18.92 -3.32
C SER A 154 -8.25 18.61 -2.23
N PHE A 155 -9.29 17.83 -2.54
CA PHE A 155 -10.28 17.40 -1.55
C PHE A 155 -9.65 16.71 -0.33
N LEU A 156 -8.64 15.84 -0.53
CA LEU A 156 -7.95 15.21 0.60
C LEU A 156 -7.16 16.22 1.44
N GLY A 157 -6.61 17.26 0.81
CA GLY A 157 -5.95 18.38 1.50
C GLY A 157 -6.94 19.13 2.39
N ASP A 158 -8.10 19.51 1.85
CA ASP A 158 -9.18 20.19 2.58
C ASP A 158 -9.72 19.34 3.76
N GLN A 159 -9.69 18.02 3.63
CA GLN A 159 -10.03 17.08 4.71
C GLN A 159 -8.91 16.89 5.75
N GLY A 160 -7.84 17.66 5.69
CA GLY A 160 -6.73 17.58 6.65
C GLY A 160 -5.89 16.31 6.51
N ARG A 161 -5.81 15.71 5.31
CA ARG A 161 -4.92 14.56 5.07
C ARG A 161 -3.47 14.97 5.29
N GLU A 162 -2.69 14.12 5.95
CA GLU A 162 -1.28 14.39 6.22
C GLU A 162 -0.49 14.75 4.95
N ARG A 163 0.27 15.84 5.01
CA ARG A 163 1.05 16.39 3.89
C ARG A 163 1.96 15.35 3.23
N ARG A 164 2.61 14.50 4.03
CA ARG A 164 3.47 13.42 3.54
C ARG A 164 2.71 12.41 2.66
N THR A 165 1.45 12.14 3.00
CA THR A 165 0.59 11.25 2.21
C THR A 165 0.20 11.92 0.89
N LEU A 166 -0.11 13.22 0.93
CA LEU A 166 -0.42 14.00 -0.27
C LEU A 166 0.76 14.05 -1.24
N ILE A 167 1.95 14.41 -0.77
CA ILE A 167 3.19 14.41 -1.58
C ILE A 167 3.42 13.05 -2.26
N ARG A 168 3.21 11.96 -1.51
CA ARG A 168 3.33 10.60 -2.07
C ARG A 168 2.29 10.34 -3.15
N TYR A 169 1.05 10.71 -2.92
CA TYR A 169 -0.04 10.54 -3.87
C TYR A 169 0.16 11.40 -5.11
N GLU A 170 0.60 12.66 -4.96
CA GLU A 170 0.99 13.55 -6.06
C GLU A 170 2.07 12.92 -6.93
N GLY A 171 3.13 12.38 -6.31
CA GLY A 171 4.19 11.66 -7.02
C GLY A 171 3.69 10.43 -7.77
N ILE A 172 2.80 9.65 -7.17
CA ILE A 172 2.18 8.48 -7.82
C ILE A 172 1.28 8.91 -8.97
N ALA A 173 0.45 9.92 -8.76
CA ALA A 173 -0.43 10.45 -9.80
C ALA A 173 0.38 10.95 -11.01
N LYS A 174 1.38 11.80 -10.76
CA LYS A 174 2.21 12.44 -11.79
C LYS A 174 3.10 11.43 -12.55
N ASN A 175 3.82 10.59 -11.82
CA ASN A 175 4.88 9.78 -12.44
C ASN A 175 4.38 8.42 -12.93
N TRP A 176 3.31 7.88 -12.35
CA TRP A 176 2.90 6.50 -12.63
C TRP A 176 1.51 6.37 -13.24
N LEU A 177 0.56 7.21 -12.88
CA LEU A 177 -0.81 7.10 -13.38
C LEU A 177 -1.07 8.00 -14.59
N ALA A 178 -0.78 9.28 -14.46
CA ALA A 178 -1.05 10.26 -15.53
C ALA A 178 -0.40 9.92 -16.88
N PRO A 179 0.86 9.43 -16.97
CA PRO A 179 1.49 9.15 -18.27
C PRO A 179 0.79 8.07 -19.10
N VAL A 180 -0.03 7.21 -18.48
CA VAL A 180 -0.65 6.07 -19.18
C VAL A 180 -2.16 6.16 -19.26
N ILE A 181 -2.82 6.63 -18.18
CA ILE A 181 -4.29 6.70 -18.13
C ILE A 181 -4.80 8.12 -17.88
N GLY A 182 -3.90 9.10 -17.72
CA GLY A 182 -4.24 10.47 -17.34
C GLY A 182 -5.22 11.13 -18.30
N GLU A 183 -4.98 11.02 -19.59
CA GLU A 183 -5.79 11.65 -20.64
C GLU A 183 -7.11 10.92 -20.91
N LYS A 184 -7.31 9.74 -20.33
CA LYS A 184 -8.54 8.99 -20.54
C LYS A 184 -9.69 9.63 -19.80
N LYS A 185 -10.83 9.77 -20.47
CA LYS A 185 -12.06 10.30 -19.84
C LYS A 185 -12.49 9.39 -18.70
N VAL A 186 -12.83 9.97 -17.53
CA VAL A 186 -13.19 9.25 -16.31
C VAL A 186 -14.32 8.24 -16.56
N ARG A 187 -15.33 8.63 -17.33
CA ARG A 187 -16.47 7.77 -17.70
C ARG A 187 -16.12 6.60 -18.61
N GLN A 188 -15.00 6.67 -19.33
CA GLN A 188 -14.54 5.64 -20.27
C GLN A 188 -13.55 4.67 -19.65
N VAL A 189 -13.15 4.88 -18.40
CA VAL A 189 -12.23 3.98 -17.71
C VAL A 189 -12.92 2.67 -17.39
N ARG A 190 -12.33 1.59 -17.87
CA ARG A 190 -12.78 0.22 -17.62
C ARG A 190 -11.86 -0.46 -16.61
N PRO A 191 -12.32 -1.45 -15.84
CA PRO A 191 -11.46 -2.24 -14.96
C PRO A 191 -10.22 -2.78 -15.69
N ALA A 192 -10.36 -3.26 -16.93
CA ALA A 192 -9.25 -3.76 -17.74
C ALA A 192 -8.15 -2.72 -18.03
N ASP A 193 -8.48 -1.43 -18.09
CA ASP A 193 -7.47 -0.36 -18.28
C ASP A 193 -6.60 -0.23 -17.03
N LEU A 194 -7.23 -0.34 -15.86
CA LEU A 194 -6.56 -0.28 -14.56
C LEU A 194 -5.70 -1.54 -14.34
N ASP A 195 -6.23 -2.72 -14.64
CA ASP A 195 -5.47 -3.98 -14.55
C ASP A 195 -4.24 -3.95 -15.46
N ARG A 196 -4.40 -3.45 -16.71
CA ARG A 196 -3.29 -3.25 -17.65
C ARG A 196 -2.25 -2.29 -17.08
N ARG A 197 -2.68 -1.19 -16.45
CA ARG A 197 -1.76 -0.22 -15.83
C ARG A 197 -0.97 -0.86 -14.71
N PHE A 198 -1.59 -1.59 -13.81
CA PHE A 198 -0.90 -2.30 -12.74
C PHE A 198 0.04 -3.40 -13.25
N ALA A 199 -0.32 -4.06 -14.35
CA ALA A 199 0.57 -5.01 -15.01
C ALA A 199 1.84 -4.33 -15.57
N VAL A 200 1.71 -3.14 -16.15
CA VAL A 200 2.86 -2.33 -16.60
C VAL A 200 3.72 -1.88 -15.43
N MET A 201 3.12 -1.38 -14.34
CA MET A 201 3.85 -1.00 -13.13
C MET A 201 4.65 -2.18 -12.55
N ARG A 202 4.07 -3.37 -12.52
CA ARG A 202 4.73 -4.59 -12.06
C ARG A 202 5.92 -4.96 -12.94
N ARG A 203 5.76 -4.95 -14.27
CA ARG A 203 6.85 -5.24 -15.22
C ARG A 203 7.97 -4.21 -15.13
N GLY A 204 7.65 -2.96 -14.83
CA GLY A 204 8.61 -1.90 -14.57
C GLY A 204 9.28 -1.98 -13.19
N GLY A 205 9.14 -3.09 -12.45
CA GLY A 205 9.83 -3.32 -11.18
C GLY A 205 9.28 -2.53 -9.98
N GLN A 206 8.06 -1.98 -10.08
CA GLN A 206 7.47 -1.24 -8.97
C GLN A 206 7.19 -2.15 -7.77
N SER A 207 7.55 -1.66 -6.58
CA SER A 207 7.38 -2.43 -5.34
C SER A 207 5.90 -2.68 -5.02
N GLY A 208 5.62 -3.80 -4.34
CA GLY A 208 4.27 -4.13 -3.88
C GLY A 208 3.62 -3.01 -3.06
N PRO A 209 4.30 -2.43 -2.05
CA PRO A 209 3.79 -1.27 -1.32
C PRO A 209 3.45 -0.08 -2.21
N SER A 210 4.28 0.24 -3.21
CA SER A 210 4.02 1.33 -4.16
C SER A 210 2.75 1.09 -4.98
N MET A 211 2.55 -0.13 -5.45
CA MET A 211 1.33 -0.52 -6.15
C MET A 211 0.09 -0.46 -5.23
N GLN A 212 0.21 -0.80 -3.95
CA GLN A 212 -0.87 -0.66 -2.97
C GLN A 212 -1.27 0.82 -2.77
N TYR A 213 -0.31 1.74 -2.70
CA TYR A 213 -0.60 3.18 -2.64
C TYR A 213 -1.30 3.68 -3.92
N ALA A 214 -0.86 3.24 -5.10
CA ALA A 214 -1.51 3.59 -6.37
C ALA A 214 -2.96 3.06 -6.42
N LYS A 215 -3.19 1.82 -5.96
CA LYS A 215 -4.52 1.25 -5.82
C LYS A 215 -5.40 2.05 -4.86
N ALA A 216 -4.86 2.41 -3.68
CA ALA A 216 -5.58 3.19 -2.69
C ALA A 216 -5.98 4.56 -3.23
N LEU A 217 -5.08 5.24 -3.94
CA LEU A 217 -5.34 6.52 -4.58
C LEU A 217 -6.46 6.42 -5.63
N LEU A 218 -6.33 5.48 -6.58
CA LEU A 218 -7.35 5.28 -7.64
C LEU A 218 -8.70 4.87 -7.05
N SER A 219 -8.73 3.89 -6.17
CA SER A 219 -9.98 3.41 -5.55
C SER A 219 -10.66 4.53 -4.75
N GLY A 220 -9.88 5.37 -4.06
CA GLY A 220 -10.37 6.52 -3.31
C GLY A 220 -10.92 7.61 -4.24
N ALA A 221 -10.18 7.97 -5.31
CA ALA A 221 -10.61 8.98 -6.28
C ALA A 221 -11.89 8.58 -7.01
N PHE A 222 -11.97 7.35 -7.52
CA PHE A 222 -13.18 6.85 -8.17
C PHE A 222 -14.36 6.68 -7.19
N LYS A 223 -14.12 6.31 -5.92
CA LYS A 223 -15.14 6.29 -4.89
C LYS A 223 -15.68 7.70 -4.61
N TRP A 224 -14.80 8.69 -4.53
CA TRP A 224 -15.18 10.09 -4.36
C TRP A 224 -15.98 10.60 -5.56
N ALA A 225 -15.52 10.33 -6.80
CA ALA A 225 -16.22 10.70 -8.02
C ALA A 225 -17.63 10.08 -8.08
N LYS A 226 -17.79 8.83 -7.65
CA LYS A 226 -19.13 8.20 -7.55
C LYS A 226 -20.01 8.90 -6.51
N ARG A 227 -19.47 9.20 -5.34
CA ARG A 227 -20.21 9.88 -4.26
C ARG A 227 -20.68 11.28 -4.66
N THR A 228 -19.89 11.99 -5.47
CA THR A 228 -20.18 13.35 -5.96
C THR A 228 -20.96 13.36 -7.27
N GLY A 229 -21.50 12.22 -7.73
CA GLY A 229 -22.31 12.14 -8.95
C GLY A 229 -21.55 12.26 -10.27
N LYS A 230 -20.23 12.35 -10.25
CA LYS A 230 -19.41 12.50 -11.46
C LYS A 230 -19.39 11.21 -12.32
N ILE A 231 -19.53 10.05 -11.71
CA ILE A 231 -19.64 8.74 -12.36
C ILE A 231 -20.68 7.87 -11.67
N LEU A 232 -21.28 6.95 -12.41
CA LEU A 232 -22.31 6.04 -11.90
C LEU A 232 -21.70 4.79 -11.22
N SER A 233 -20.54 4.32 -11.65
CA SER A 233 -19.89 3.13 -11.10
C SER A 233 -18.38 3.36 -10.88
N ASN A 234 -17.82 2.71 -9.87
CA ASN A 234 -16.39 2.78 -9.59
C ASN A 234 -15.64 1.64 -10.32
N PRO A 235 -14.84 1.93 -11.36
CA PRO A 235 -14.10 0.90 -12.10
C PRO A 235 -12.93 0.30 -11.29
N ALA A 236 -12.53 0.96 -10.19
CA ALA A 236 -11.39 0.54 -9.38
C ALA A 236 -11.75 -0.36 -8.18
N ILE A 237 -13.03 -0.77 -8.05
CA ILE A 237 -13.51 -1.50 -6.87
C ILE A 237 -12.88 -2.90 -6.77
N ASP A 238 -12.69 -3.57 -7.90
CA ASP A 238 -12.22 -4.96 -7.97
C ASP A 238 -10.78 -5.11 -8.46
N ILE A 239 -9.98 -4.03 -8.42
CA ILE A 239 -8.55 -4.14 -8.78
C ILE A 239 -7.91 -5.21 -7.89
N GLN A 240 -7.41 -6.27 -8.50
CA GLN A 240 -6.62 -7.29 -7.83
C GLN A 240 -5.14 -7.08 -8.15
N LEU A 241 -4.36 -6.76 -7.13
CA LEU A 241 -2.92 -6.71 -7.29
C LEU A 241 -2.37 -8.14 -7.23
N SER A 242 -1.82 -8.61 -8.34
CA SER A 242 -1.01 -9.83 -8.32
C SER A 242 0.20 -9.62 -7.40
N LYS A 243 0.76 -10.72 -6.86
CA LYS A 243 2.00 -10.65 -6.09
C LYS A 243 3.06 -9.92 -6.93
N SER A 244 3.72 -8.94 -6.34
CA SER A 244 4.82 -8.24 -6.99
C SER A 244 6.00 -9.19 -7.16
N ASN A 245 6.64 -9.17 -8.33
CA ASN A 245 7.94 -9.83 -8.53
C ASN A 245 9.09 -9.04 -7.89
N TYR A 246 8.78 -7.89 -7.28
CA TYR A 246 9.76 -7.11 -6.55
C TYR A 246 10.19 -7.89 -5.31
N VAL A 247 11.40 -8.40 -5.35
CA VAL A 247 12.09 -8.93 -4.18
C VAL A 247 12.67 -7.70 -3.47
N ALA A 248 12.09 -7.35 -2.33
CA ALA A 248 12.69 -6.32 -1.49
C ALA A 248 14.09 -6.79 -1.12
N SER A 249 15.11 -6.03 -1.47
CA SER A 249 16.45 -6.27 -0.95
C SER A 249 16.35 -6.26 0.58
N GLU A 250 16.65 -7.40 1.17
CA GLU A 250 16.58 -7.59 2.61
C GLU A 250 17.81 -6.94 3.26
N LYS A 251 17.78 -5.61 3.36
CA LYS A 251 18.84 -4.88 4.05
C LYS A 251 18.68 -5.10 5.56
N LEU A 252 19.63 -5.79 6.12
CA LEU A 252 19.75 -5.97 7.57
C LEU A 252 20.03 -4.62 8.25
N PRO A 253 19.64 -4.42 9.50
CA PRO A 253 20.10 -3.28 10.29
C PRO A 253 21.62 -3.35 10.47
N PRO A 254 22.29 -2.21 10.77
CA PRO A 254 23.68 -2.24 11.23
C PRO A 254 23.81 -3.15 12.46
N GLU A 255 24.97 -3.75 12.66
CA GLU A 255 25.34 -4.45 13.89
C GLU A 255 26.25 -3.59 14.76
N ALA A 256 26.59 -4.05 15.96
CA ALA A 256 27.37 -3.27 16.93
C ALA A 256 28.72 -2.82 16.36
N GLU A 257 29.37 -3.69 15.58
CA GLU A 257 30.67 -3.42 14.95
C GLU A 257 30.60 -2.29 13.89
N ASP A 258 29.43 -2.09 13.25
CA ASP A 258 29.25 -1.05 12.24
C ASP A 258 29.04 0.33 12.87
N ILE A 259 28.49 0.41 14.08
CA ILE A 259 28.07 1.67 14.69
C ILE A 259 29.25 2.58 14.99
N SER A 260 30.29 2.07 15.61
CA SER A 260 31.46 2.88 15.97
C SER A 260 32.16 3.51 14.73
N PRO A 261 32.41 2.76 13.63
CA PRO A 261 32.90 3.36 12.39
C PRO A 261 31.99 4.44 11.81
N ILE A 262 30.65 4.22 11.86
CA ILE A 262 29.67 5.19 11.36
C ILE A 262 29.74 6.49 12.17
N LEU A 263 29.74 6.41 13.49
CA LEU A 263 29.77 7.60 14.36
C LEU A 263 31.10 8.34 14.25
N ARG A 264 32.23 7.64 14.19
CA ARG A 264 33.53 8.26 13.92
C ARG A 264 33.57 8.97 12.56
N GLY A 265 33.07 8.31 11.52
CA GLY A 265 32.94 8.93 10.20
C GLY A 265 32.04 10.15 10.20
N ALA A 266 30.97 10.13 10.99
CA ALA A 266 30.06 11.27 11.14
C ALA A 266 30.77 12.47 11.77
N LEU A 267 31.54 12.27 12.83
CA LEU A 267 32.32 13.34 13.48
C LEU A 267 33.29 14.04 12.52
N VAL A 268 33.89 13.29 11.59
CA VAL A 268 34.84 13.83 10.63
C VAL A 268 34.16 14.49 9.42
N HIS A 269 33.16 13.82 8.84
CA HIS A 269 32.61 14.22 7.53
C HIS A 269 31.29 14.97 7.62
N THR A 270 30.53 14.78 8.69
CA THR A 270 29.20 15.39 8.90
C THR A 270 28.99 15.73 10.37
N PRO A 271 29.88 16.56 10.99
CA PRO A 271 29.82 16.83 12.43
C PRO A 271 28.50 17.48 12.86
N ASP A 272 27.83 18.20 11.96
CA ASP A 272 26.53 18.84 12.16
C ASP A 272 25.38 17.86 12.45
N ILE A 273 25.51 16.59 12.02
CA ILE A 273 24.49 15.56 12.31
C ILE A 273 25.02 14.42 13.21
N ALA A 274 26.28 14.44 13.59
CA ALA A 274 26.87 13.39 14.43
C ALA A 274 26.12 13.22 15.76
N PRO A 275 25.74 14.27 16.50
CA PRO A 275 24.94 14.14 17.73
C PRO A 275 23.57 13.52 17.48
N ILE A 276 22.91 13.85 16.35
CA ILE A 276 21.60 13.25 15.97
C ILE A 276 21.74 11.75 15.70
N LEU A 277 22.84 11.34 15.04
CA LEU A 277 23.13 9.92 14.75
C LEU A 277 23.41 9.14 16.03
N THR A 278 24.20 9.72 16.95
CA THR A 278 24.45 9.12 18.26
C THR A 278 23.14 8.91 19.02
N LEU A 279 22.31 9.94 19.13
CA LEU A 279 20.97 9.81 19.75
C LEU A 279 20.08 8.78 19.05
N ALA A 280 20.13 8.70 17.72
CA ALA A 280 19.36 7.70 17.00
C ALA A 280 19.79 6.28 17.34
N ALA A 281 21.10 6.05 17.49
CA ALA A 281 21.68 4.75 17.82
C ALA A 281 21.44 4.35 19.28
N THR A 282 21.51 5.29 20.22
CA THR A 282 21.35 5.02 21.66
C THR A 282 19.89 4.96 22.10
N THR A 283 19.04 5.86 21.56
CA THR A 283 17.63 5.96 21.98
C THR A 283 16.66 5.17 21.12
N GLY A 284 17.01 4.93 19.85
CA GLY A 284 16.09 4.39 18.84
C GLY A 284 14.93 5.32 18.51
N ALA A 285 14.98 6.62 18.84
CA ALA A 285 13.92 7.57 18.53
C ALA A 285 13.78 7.82 17.01
N ARG A 286 12.60 8.26 16.57
CA ARG A 286 12.38 8.58 15.16
C ARG A 286 13.08 9.90 14.80
N LEU A 287 13.57 10.02 13.56
CA LEU A 287 14.23 11.26 13.13
C LEU A 287 13.39 12.51 13.40
N GLY A 288 12.08 12.47 13.10
CA GLY A 288 11.19 13.61 13.38
C GLY A 288 11.05 13.93 14.88
N GLU A 289 11.19 12.95 15.76
CA GLU A 289 11.22 13.13 17.21
C GLU A 289 12.56 13.76 17.64
N LEU A 290 13.68 13.26 17.11
CA LEU A 290 15.01 13.77 17.44
C LEU A 290 15.20 15.25 17.06
N VAL A 291 14.80 15.63 15.84
CA VAL A 291 14.91 17.03 15.41
C VAL A 291 13.93 17.98 16.11
N ALA A 292 12.90 17.43 16.77
CA ALA A 292 11.94 18.20 17.54
C ALA A 292 12.36 18.48 18.98
N LEU A 293 13.50 17.94 19.42
CA LEU A 293 13.97 18.07 20.80
C LEU A 293 14.27 19.51 21.16
N ARG A 294 13.84 19.89 22.35
CA ARG A 294 14.09 21.20 22.95
C ARG A 294 15.07 21.06 24.13
N ILE A 295 15.70 22.14 24.52
CA ILE A 295 16.58 22.16 25.71
C ILE A 295 15.80 21.70 26.93
N SER A 296 14.55 22.15 27.10
CA SER A 296 13.65 21.74 28.19
C SER A 296 13.24 20.26 28.20
N ASP A 297 13.56 19.51 27.15
CA ASP A 297 13.31 18.08 27.10
C ASP A 297 14.43 17.24 27.72
N ILE A 298 15.58 17.85 28.01
CA ILE A 298 16.74 17.20 28.64
C ILE A 298 16.58 17.32 30.16
N ASP A 299 16.41 16.20 30.83
CA ASP A 299 16.41 16.12 32.30
C ASP A 299 17.74 15.57 32.77
N GLU A 300 18.65 16.47 33.13
CA GLU A 300 20.01 16.13 33.58
C GLU A 300 19.99 15.33 34.89
N ARG A 301 19.07 15.66 35.81
CA ARG A 301 18.98 14.99 37.13
C ARG A 301 18.52 13.53 37.00
N ARG A 302 17.59 13.29 36.07
CA ARG A 302 17.04 11.95 35.80
C ARG A 302 17.82 11.21 34.71
N GLN A 303 18.80 11.85 34.12
CA GLN A 303 19.52 11.33 32.96
C GLN A 303 18.57 10.83 31.89
N SER A 304 17.59 11.64 31.52
CA SER A 304 16.55 11.23 30.60
C SER A 304 16.16 12.31 29.60
N LEU A 305 15.60 11.88 28.49
CA LEU A 305 15.13 12.71 27.40
C LEU A 305 13.62 12.56 27.23
N ALA A 306 12.89 13.65 27.30
CA ALA A 306 11.45 13.65 27.06
C ALA A 306 11.14 13.75 25.55
N VAL A 307 10.53 12.72 24.99
CA VAL A 307 10.05 12.73 23.60
C VAL A 307 8.59 13.20 23.62
N ARG A 308 8.35 14.47 23.29
CA ARG A 308 7.03 15.12 23.41
C ARG A 308 6.39 15.46 22.07
N SER A 309 7.18 15.69 21.03
CA SER A 309 6.72 16.15 19.72
C SER A 309 7.52 15.54 18.57
N ALA A 310 7.11 15.80 17.35
CA ALA A 310 7.83 15.40 16.15
C ALA A 310 7.68 16.47 15.07
N VAL A 311 8.73 16.72 14.29
CA VAL A 311 8.71 17.60 13.12
C VAL A 311 8.34 16.79 11.89
N ASP A 312 7.37 17.26 11.11
CA ASP A 312 7.04 16.69 9.80
C ASP A 312 7.99 17.19 8.69
N VAL A 313 7.81 16.69 7.48
CA VAL A 313 8.67 17.00 6.31
C VAL A 313 8.61 18.46 5.88
N ASP A 314 7.53 19.17 6.21
CA ASP A 314 7.34 20.60 5.92
C ASP A 314 7.81 21.53 7.05
N GLY A 315 8.38 20.96 8.12
CA GLY A 315 8.80 21.70 9.30
C GLY A 315 7.70 21.93 10.32
N SER A 316 6.46 21.53 10.08
CA SER A 316 5.37 21.65 11.04
C SER A 316 5.60 20.72 12.22
N ILE A 317 5.26 21.23 13.42
CA ILE A 317 5.37 20.46 14.65
C ILE A 317 4.07 19.68 14.86
N LYS A 318 4.22 18.39 15.09
CA LYS A 318 3.10 17.53 15.43
C LYS A 318 3.20 17.09 16.88
N ASP A 319 2.17 17.36 17.63
CA ASP A 319 1.97 16.66 18.88
C ASP A 319 1.66 15.18 18.58
N PRO A 320 2.20 14.26 19.38
CA PRO A 320 1.86 12.86 19.23
C PRO A 320 0.34 12.70 19.31
N LYS A 321 -0.28 12.14 18.26
CA LYS A 321 -1.75 11.92 18.15
C LYS A 321 -2.35 11.09 19.30
N ARG A 322 -1.50 10.50 20.14
CA ARG A 322 -1.89 9.70 21.30
C ARG A 322 -0.93 9.98 22.44
N ALA A 323 -1.45 10.22 23.63
CA ALA A 323 -0.67 10.45 24.86
C ALA A 323 0.39 9.35 25.11
N LYS A 324 0.13 8.10 24.69
CA LYS A 324 1.06 6.96 24.80
C LYS A 324 2.35 7.09 23.98
N HIS A 325 2.47 8.06 23.08
CA HIS A 325 3.71 8.30 22.33
C HIS A 325 4.63 9.31 23.01
N ARG A 326 4.13 10.04 24.03
CA ARG A 326 4.96 10.84 24.93
C ARG A 326 5.66 9.87 25.87
N ARG A 327 6.96 9.95 25.95
CA ARG A 327 7.77 9.04 26.76
C ARG A 327 9.06 9.69 27.20
N HIS A 328 9.62 9.18 28.26
CA HIS A 328 11.00 9.45 28.65
C HIS A 328 11.89 8.30 28.17
N VAL A 329 13.09 8.64 27.77
CA VAL A 329 14.11 7.69 27.32
C VAL A 329 15.36 7.95 28.16
N ASP A 330 15.73 6.99 29.00
CA ASP A 330 16.92 7.11 29.84
C ASP A 330 18.18 7.12 28.97
N LEU A 331 19.15 7.94 29.35
CA LEU A 331 20.42 8.13 28.67
C LEU A 331 21.57 7.64 29.55
N ASP A 332 22.60 7.13 28.90
CA ASP A 332 23.89 6.90 29.52
C ASP A 332 24.65 8.24 29.67
N ASP A 333 25.68 8.25 30.54
CA ASP A 333 26.45 9.45 30.86
C ASP A 333 27.12 10.06 29.63
N GLU A 334 27.64 9.24 28.70
CA GLU A 334 28.31 9.73 27.49
C GLU A 334 27.33 10.42 26.55
N THR A 335 26.17 9.82 26.35
CA THR A 335 25.11 10.40 25.50
C THR A 335 24.56 11.68 26.10
N LEU A 336 24.34 11.73 27.42
CA LEU A 336 23.92 12.95 28.11
C LEU A 336 24.95 14.06 28.00
N ASN A 337 26.23 13.76 28.32
CA ASN A 337 27.33 14.73 28.23
C ASN A 337 27.54 15.25 26.80
N MET A 338 27.35 14.41 25.79
CA MET A 338 27.39 14.82 24.39
C MET A 338 26.27 15.84 24.09
N LEU A 339 25.05 15.57 24.57
CA LEU A 339 23.91 16.49 24.40
C LEU A 339 24.11 17.82 25.10
N LEU A 340 24.61 17.81 26.33
CA LEU A 340 24.85 19.04 27.12
C LEU A 340 25.94 19.90 26.46
N ARG A 341 27.02 19.28 25.98
CA ARG A 341 28.04 19.98 25.20
C ARG A 341 27.47 20.61 23.94
N HIS A 342 26.67 19.84 23.17
CA HIS A 342 26.05 20.36 21.96
C HIS A 342 25.10 21.53 22.26
N ALA A 343 24.32 21.46 23.32
CA ALA A 343 23.46 22.57 23.77
C ALA A 343 24.31 23.80 24.19
N GLY A 344 25.44 23.59 24.85
CA GLY A 344 26.42 24.64 25.19
C GLY A 344 26.99 25.31 23.92
N GLU A 345 27.44 24.54 22.95
CA GLU A 345 27.91 25.05 21.65
C GLU A 345 26.84 25.90 20.93
N MET A 346 25.57 25.48 21.01
CA MET A 346 24.46 26.26 20.47
C MET A 346 24.26 27.58 21.24
N ALA A 347 24.39 27.55 22.56
CA ALA A 347 24.28 28.74 23.38
C ALA A 347 25.44 29.73 23.11
N GLU A 348 26.65 29.26 23.01
CA GLU A 348 27.82 30.06 22.62
C GLU A 348 27.61 30.68 21.23
N ARG A 349 27.14 29.91 20.26
CA ARG A 349 26.83 30.43 18.93
C ARG A 349 25.76 31.54 18.98
N ALA A 350 24.70 31.37 19.77
CA ALA A 350 23.67 32.38 19.95
C ALA A 350 24.25 33.68 20.58
N ALA A 351 25.11 33.53 21.59
CA ALA A 351 25.76 34.64 22.27
C ALA A 351 26.64 35.47 21.32
N MET A 352 27.28 34.90 20.32
CA MET A 352 28.02 35.63 19.28
C MET A 352 27.15 36.61 18.49
N PHE A 353 25.84 36.38 18.45
CA PHE A 353 24.85 37.26 17.83
C PHE A 353 24.11 38.15 18.87
N GLY A 354 24.54 38.15 20.12
CA GLY A 354 23.86 38.87 21.20
C GLY A 354 22.53 38.27 21.64
N LEU A 355 22.31 36.98 21.34
CA LEU A 355 21.08 36.25 21.64
C LEU A 355 21.29 35.32 22.85
N ALA A 356 20.23 35.16 23.67
CA ALA A 356 20.17 34.15 24.71
C ALA A 356 19.19 33.04 24.31
N LEU A 357 19.58 31.77 24.48
CA LEU A 357 18.67 30.67 24.23
C LEU A 357 17.62 30.54 25.33
N SER A 358 16.37 30.34 24.90
CA SER A 358 15.29 29.98 25.83
C SER A 358 15.33 28.47 26.14
N ALA A 359 14.66 28.06 27.22
CA ALA A 359 14.46 26.63 27.51
C ALA A 359 13.68 25.91 26.41
N ASP A 360 12.90 26.64 25.62
CA ASP A 360 12.13 26.13 24.48
C ASP A 360 12.91 26.11 23.14
N ALA A 361 14.19 26.55 23.14
CA ALA A 361 15.04 26.50 21.98
C ALA A 361 15.27 25.04 21.52
N TYR A 362 15.34 24.82 20.20
CA TYR A 362 15.59 23.51 19.65
C TYR A 362 17.07 23.12 19.81
N VAL A 363 17.31 21.90 20.28
CA VAL A 363 18.66 21.33 20.42
C VAL A 363 19.37 21.24 19.06
N PHE A 364 18.61 20.95 18.01
CA PHE A 364 19.13 20.85 16.65
C PHE A 364 18.52 21.93 15.75
N SER A 365 19.25 23.01 15.58
CA SER A 365 18.82 24.19 14.81
C SER A 365 19.95 24.75 13.97
N LEU A 366 19.58 25.39 12.84
CA LEU A 366 20.47 26.21 12.04
C LEU A 366 20.32 27.70 12.30
N GLU A 367 19.20 28.09 12.94
CA GLU A 367 18.95 29.48 13.29
C GLU A 367 19.87 29.87 14.48
N PRO A 368 20.39 31.10 14.52
CA PRO A 368 21.22 31.55 15.63
C PRO A 368 20.53 31.50 16.99
N ASP A 369 19.22 31.80 17.03
CA ASP A 369 18.37 31.78 18.23
C ASP A 369 17.77 30.41 18.54
N CYS A 370 18.04 29.41 17.70
CA CYS A 370 17.48 28.07 17.79
C CYS A 370 15.93 28.03 17.83
N SER A 371 15.26 29.03 17.24
CA SER A 371 13.80 29.15 17.21
C SER A 371 13.10 28.13 16.30
N LYS A 372 13.82 27.57 15.31
CA LYS A 372 13.30 26.56 14.38
C LYS A 372 14.14 25.30 14.40
N PRO A 373 13.50 24.13 14.31
CA PRO A 373 14.23 22.87 14.24
C PRO A 373 14.92 22.68 12.89
N ILE A 374 16.03 21.93 12.88
CA ILE A 374 16.61 21.45 11.63
C ILE A 374 15.61 20.54 10.89
N LEU A 375 15.47 20.70 9.59
CA LEU A 375 14.56 19.88 8.81
C LEU A 375 15.08 18.45 8.65
N SER A 376 14.22 17.46 8.84
CA SER A 376 14.53 16.04 8.62
C SER A 376 15.10 15.75 7.21
N THR A 377 14.66 16.51 6.21
CA THR A 377 15.16 16.42 4.83
C THR A 377 16.63 16.82 4.72
N ARG A 378 17.07 17.85 5.48
CA ARG A 378 18.45 18.27 5.53
C ARG A 378 19.32 17.20 6.20
N VAL A 379 18.90 16.70 7.35
CA VAL A 379 19.59 15.63 8.06
C VAL A 379 19.74 14.40 7.17
N THR A 380 18.69 14.03 6.44
CA THR A 380 18.73 12.91 5.49
C THR A 380 19.72 13.15 4.35
N LYS A 381 19.78 14.37 3.80
CA LYS A 381 20.79 14.73 2.77
C LYS A 381 22.21 14.63 3.31
N ARG A 382 22.45 15.09 4.53
CA ARG A 382 23.78 14.97 5.19
C ARG A 382 24.14 13.51 5.42
N LEU A 383 23.17 12.68 5.81
CA LEU A 383 23.37 11.24 5.94
C LEU A 383 23.73 10.58 4.60
N GLN A 384 23.18 11.02 3.46
CA GLN A 384 23.59 10.51 2.15
C GLN A 384 25.06 10.87 1.83
N ILE A 385 25.48 12.08 2.21
CA ILE A 385 26.89 12.49 2.08
C ILE A 385 27.79 11.56 2.93
N LEU A 386 27.42 11.32 4.18
CA LEU A 386 28.15 10.39 5.06
C LEU A 386 28.22 8.99 4.44
N LYS A 387 27.09 8.46 3.93
CA LYS A 387 27.06 7.16 3.25
C LYS A 387 28.04 7.07 2.09
N SER A 388 28.15 8.13 1.31
CA SER A 388 29.10 8.20 0.19
C SER A 388 30.55 8.16 0.68
N TYR A 389 30.88 8.88 1.76
CA TYR A 389 32.22 8.83 2.37
C TYR A 389 32.52 7.46 2.97
N LEU A 390 31.55 6.79 3.58
CA LEU A 390 31.72 5.46 4.15
C LEU A 390 31.68 4.34 3.10
N GLY A 391 31.32 4.64 1.86
CA GLY A 391 31.11 3.63 0.82
C GLY A 391 29.89 2.74 1.04
N VAL A 392 28.95 3.11 1.93
CA VAL A 392 27.73 2.36 2.28
C VAL A 392 26.49 2.95 1.62
N GLU A 393 26.58 3.33 0.37
CA GLU A 393 25.45 3.83 -0.40
C GLU A 393 24.33 2.77 -0.52
N ASP A 394 23.11 3.22 -0.83
CA ASP A 394 21.96 2.31 -1.05
C ASP A 394 22.12 1.57 -2.40
N LYS A 395 23.14 0.75 -2.50
CA LYS A 395 23.43 -0.10 -3.66
C LYS A 395 22.87 -1.50 -3.44
N HIS A 396 22.54 -2.19 -4.52
CA HIS A 396 22.20 -3.61 -4.44
C HIS A 396 23.46 -4.42 -4.05
N SER A 397 23.26 -5.50 -3.29
CA SER A 397 24.33 -6.41 -2.87
C SER A 397 25.19 -6.91 -4.05
N GLU A 398 24.58 -7.13 -5.21
CA GLU A 398 25.28 -7.46 -6.45
C GLU A 398 26.25 -6.35 -6.91
N THR A 399 25.85 -5.08 -6.75
CA THR A 399 26.72 -3.95 -7.09
C THR A 399 27.90 -3.87 -6.13
N ILE A 400 27.68 -4.11 -4.84
CA ILE A 400 28.74 -4.13 -3.82
C ILE A 400 29.71 -5.28 -4.09
N ALA A 401 29.19 -6.47 -4.43
CA ALA A 401 30.01 -7.62 -4.80
C ALA A 401 30.87 -7.31 -6.05
N LEU A 402 30.29 -6.65 -7.07
CA LEU A 402 31.02 -6.23 -8.25
C LEU A 402 32.09 -5.17 -7.94
N GLU A 403 31.82 -4.24 -7.00
CA GLU A 403 32.81 -3.26 -6.56
C GLU A 403 33.96 -3.90 -5.77
N GLN A 404 33.67 -4.90 -4.93
CA GLN A 404 34.69 -5.70 -4.25
C GLN A 404 35.53 -6.51 -5.23
N GLU A 405 34.87 -7.13 -6.23
CA GLU A 405 35.55 -7.87 -7.28
C GLU A 405 36.45 -6.93 -8.11
N ALA A 406 36.00 -5.71 -8.43
CA ALA A 406 36.83 -4.73 -9.11
C ALA A 406 38.09 -4.37 -8.31
N LEU A 407 37.97 -4.21 -6.98
CA LEU A 407 39.10 -3.92 -6.10
C LEU A 407 40.03 -5.13 -5.98
N ARG A 408 39.46 -6.36 -5.91
CA ARG A 408 40.27 -7.60 -5.92
C ARG A 408 41.06 -7.72 -7.21
N LEU A 409 40.44 -7.54 -8.37
CA LEU A 409 41.08 -7.55 -9.67
C LEU A 409 42.20 -6.49 -9.74
N ARG A 410 41.95 -5.31 -9.17
CA ARG A 410 42.94 -4.23 -9.10
C ARG A 410 44.21 -4.65 -8.36
N ARG A 411 44.09 -5.44 -7.27
CA ARG A 411 45.18 -5.85 -6.39
C ARG A 411 45.85 -7.15 -6.83
N GLU A 412 45.04 -8.14 -7.18
CA GLU A 412 45.48 -9.53 -7.34
C GLU A 412 45.56 -9.98 -8.80
N GLY A 413 44.92 -9.24 -9.70
CA GLY A 413 44.73 -9.65 -11.07
C GLY A 413 43.59 -10.67 -11.26
N SER A 414 43.48 -11.24 -12.47
CA SER A 414 42.52 -12.28 -12.80
C SER A 414 43.06 -13.67 -12.48
N VAL A 415 42.16 -14.62 -12.21
CA VAL A 415 42.47 -16.06 -12.17
C VAL A 415 41.72 -16.77 -13.31
N ASP A 416 42.36 -17.78 -13.89
CA ASP A 416 41.70 -18.62 -14.90
C ASP A 416 40.68 -19.59 -14.27
N ARG A 417 39.97 -20.35 -15.12
CA ARG A 417 38.98 -21.34 -14.65
C ARG A 417 39.54 -22.48 -13.81
N SER A 418 40.87 -22.64 -13.79
CA SER A 418 41.58 -23.63 -12.97
C SER A 418 42.11 -23.06 -11.66
N GLY A 419 41.82 -21.78 -11.34
CA GLY A 419 42.30 -21.10 -10.15
C GLY A 419 43.74 -20.64 -10.26
N ARG A 420 44.36 -20.73 -11.44
CA ARG A 420 45.72 -20.20 -11.67
C ARG A 420 45.64 -18.70 -11.92
N PRO A 421 46.65 -17.92 -11.45
CA PRO A 421 46.71 -16.49 -11.76
C PRO A 421 46.69 -16.29 -13.28
N GLY A 422 45.71 -15.53 -13.77
CA GLY A 422 45.66 -15.11 -15.16
C GLY A 422 46.78 -14.12 -15.49
N PRO A 423 46.85 -13.61 -16.72
CA PRO A 423 47.91 -12.71 -17.09
C PRO A 423 47.94 -11.50 -16.14
N ARG A 424 48.97 -11.45 -15.29
CA ARG A 424 49.27 -10.25 -14.53
C ARG A 424 49.82 -9.22 -15.51
N PRO A 425 49.48 -7.92 -15.32
CA PRO A 425 50.28 -6.90 -16.01
C PRO A 425 51.74 -7.15 -15.69
N PHE A 426 52.58 -7.11 -16.70
CA PHE A 426 54.01 -7.20 -16.55
C PHE A 426 54.47 -6.27 -15.41
N ASP A 427 55.31 -6.73 -14.51
CA ASP A 427 55.96 -6.01 -13.41
C ASP A 427 55.24 -5.89 -12.07
N GLY A 428 54.27 -6.73 -11.73
CA GLY A 428 53.59 -6.66 -10.43
C GLY A 428 52.71 -5.41 -10.27
N ALA A 429 52.48 -4.66 -11.34
CA ALA A 429 51.65 -3.49 -11.37
C ALA A 429 50.16 -3.88 -11.18
N ALA A 430 49.41 -3.03 -10.50
CA ALA A 430 47.98 -3.18 -10.33
C ALA A 430 47.29 -3.22 -11.71
N MET A 431 46.28 -4.10 -11.88
CA MET A 431 45.50 -4.18 -13.12
C MET A 431 44.90 -2.81 -13.48
N SER A 432 44.97 -2.42 -14.75
CA SER A 432 44.43 -1.12 -15.17
C SER A 432 42.93 -1.03 -15.01
N TYR A 433 42.40 0.17 -14.82
CA TYR A 433 40.91 0.35 -14.76
C TYR A 433 40.23 0.01 -16.08
N ASP A 434 40.94 0.06 -17.19
CA ASP A 434 40.44 -0.28 -18.52
C ASP A 434 40.27 -1.80 -18.67
N ASP A 435 41.25 -2.58 -18.21
CA ASP A 435 41.19 -4.04 -18.20
C ASP A 435 40.07 -4.54 -17.27
N ILE A 436 39.96 -3.95 -16.06
CA ILE A 436 38.87 -4.27 -15.12
C ILE A 436 37.50 -3.94 -15.72
N ALA A 437 37.38 -2.80 -16.39
CA ALA A 437 36.16 -2.39 -17.07
C ALA A 437 35.77 -3.38 -18.16
N THR A 438 36.74 -3.81 -18.97
CA THR A 438 36.55 -4.80 -20.03
C THR A 438 36.09 -6.16 -19.44
N MET A 439 36.76 -6.64 -18.41
CA MET A 439 36.45 -7.91 -17.75
C MET A 439 35.03 -7.94 -17.13
N LEU A 440 34.63 -6.82 -16.50
CA LEU A 440 33.33 -6.72 -15.82
C LEU A 440 32.20 -6.18 -16.73
N GLY A 441 32.48 -5.90 -18.02
CA GLY A 441 31.50 -5.36 -18.95
C GLY A 441 30.99 -3.97 -18.53
N ARG A 442 31.89 -3.11 -18.05
CA ARG A 442 31.61 -1.78 -17.53
C ARG A 442 32.46 -0.70 -18.21
N THR A 443 32.30 0.55 -17.81
CA THR A 443 33.16 1.65 -18.28
C THR A 443 34.37 1.83 -17.36
N GLN A 444 35.49 2.35 -17.89
CA GLN A 444 36.69 2.70 -17.12
C GLN A 444 36.36 3.60 -15.91
N MET A 445 35.54 4.62 -16.13
CA MET A 445 35.08 5.51 -15.05
C MET A 445 34.34 4.76 -13.95
N TRP A 446 33.50 3.76 -14.32
CA TRP A 446 32.86 2.91 -13.34
C TRP A 446 33.88 2.07 -12.56
N ALA A 447 34.82 1.42 -13.23
CA ALA A 447 35.84 0.59 -12.58
C ALA A 447 36.67 1.39 -11.56
N LYS A 448 37.07 2.62 -11.91
CA LYS A 448 37.77 3.53 -10.99
C LYS A 448 36.92 3.83 -9.74
N ARG A 449 35.65 4.26 -9.94
CA ARG A 449 34.73 4.59 -8.83
C ARG A 449 34.39 3.36 -7.97
N ALA A 450 34.29 2.19 -8.59
CA ALA A 450 34.04 0.93 -7.90
C ALA A 450 35.18 0.57 -6.95
N CYS A 451 36.42 0.60 -7.44
CA CYS A 451 37.63 0.38 -6.62
C CYS A 451 37.76 1.39 -5.48
N GLU A 452 37.52 2.68 -5.75
CA GLU A 452 37.54 3.72 -4.72
C GLU A 452 36.48 3.53 -3.65
N ALA A 453 35.25 3.09 -4.04
CA ALA A 453 34.16 2.81 -3.11
C ALA A 453 34.46 1.58 -2.25
N ALA A 454 34.98 0.50 -2.84
CA ALA A 454 35.36 -0.69 -2.12
C ALA A 454 36.52 -0.42 -1.14
N LEU A 455 37.55 0.33 -1.58
CA LEU A 455 38.69 0.72 -0.74
C LEU A 455 38.24 1.56 0.47
N ARG A 456 37.33 2.51 0.27
CA ARG A 456 36.77 3.31 1.37
C ARG A 456 36.03 2.44 2.40
N ARG A 457 35.25 1.45 1.95
CA ARG A 457 34.58 0.50 2.87
C ARG A 457 35.57 -0.28 3.72
N GLU A 458 36.67 -0.76 3.12
CA GLU A 458 37.72 -1.45 3.86
C GLU A 458 38.40 -0.54 4.88
N GLN A 459 38.77 0.67 4.48
CA GLN A 459 39.42 1.65 5.37
C GLN A 459 38.56 2.04 6.56
N VAL A 460 37.23 2.11 6.35
CA VAL A 460 36.26 2.42 7.42
C VAL A 460 35.93 1.19 8.28
N GLY A 461 36.26 -0.02 7.80
CA GLY A 461 35.92 -1.28 8.48
C GLY A 461 34.48 -1.71 8.26
N VAL A 462 33.83 -1.24 7.20
CA VAL A 462 32.48 -1.61 6.83
C VAL A 462 32.52 -2.65 5.72
N HIS A 463 32.30 -3.91 6.07
CA HIS A 463 32.51 -5.03 5.15
C HIS A 463 31.23 -5.64 4.57
N ARG A 464 30.05 -5.13 4.96
CA ARG A 464 28.77 -5.71 4.53
C ARG A 464 27.72 -4.67 4.14
N ASP A 465 26.70 -5.12 3.41
CA ASP A 465 25.55 -4.29 3.05
C ASP A 465 24.55 -4.24 4.21
N PHE A 466 24.30 -3.06 4.74
CA PHE A 466 23.31 -2.81 5.76
C PHE A 466 22.53 -1.51 5.49
N ASN A 467 21.40 -1.37 6.13
CA ASN A 467 20.54 -0.21 5.99
C ASN A 467 20.98 0.92 6.93
N LEU A 468 21.94 1.75 6.50
CA LEU A 468 22.25 2.99 7.21
C LEU A 468 21.18 4.04 6.95
N SER A 469 20.19 4.05 7.80
CA SER A 469 19.10 5.05 7.85
C SER A 469 18.69 5.22 9.30
N PHE A 470 18.00 6.31 9.63
CA PHE A 470 17.44 6.49 10.99
C PHE A 470 16.49 5.36 11.40
N ASN A 471 15.77 4.77 10.44
CA ASN A 471 14.98 3.57 10.72
C ASN A 471 15.86 2.31 10.87
N GLY A 472 16.98 2.23 10.16
CA GLY A 472 17.99 1.19 10.35
C GLY A 472 18.63 1.26 11.74
N LEU A 473 19.04 2.45 12.19
CA LEU A 473 19.56 2.67 13.56
C LEU A 473 18.52 2.33 14.63
N ARG A 474 17.26 2.70 14.42
CA ARG A 474 16.18 2.30 15.32
C ARG A 474 15.97 0.79 15.39
N LYS A 475 16.09 0.08 14.25
CA LYS A 475 16.08 -1.38 14.22
C LYS A 475 17.30 -1.97 14.92
N PHE A 476 18.47 -1.35 14.73
CA PHE A 476 19.69 -1.71 15.47
C PHE A 476 19.44 -1.67 16.97
N THR A 477 18.98 -0.54 17.52
CA THR A 477 18.69 -0.39 18.95
C THR A 477 17.70 -1.44 19.46
N SER A 478 16.63 -1.73 18.69
CA SER A 478 15.66 -2.76 19.07
C SER A 478 16.29 -4.13 19.15
N SER A 479 17.03 -4.51 18.11
CA SER A 479 17.63 -5.83 18.02
C SER A 479 18.72 -6.02 19.09
N GLU A 480 19.52 -4.97 19.32
CA GLU A 480 20.59 -5.02 20.33
C GLU A 480 20.03 -5.27 21.74
N LEU A 481 18.98 -4.51 22.10
CA LEU A 481 18.34 -4.67 23.40
C LEU A 481 17.68 -6.05 23.53
N LEU A 482 17.03 -6.56 22.49
CA LEU A 482 16.42 -7.91 22.51
C LEU A 482 17.48 -9.00 22.58
N ASP A 483 18.59 -8.86 21.85
CA ASP A 483 19.72 -9.80 21.86
C ASP A 483 20.47 -9.80 23.21
N ALA A 484 20.41 -8.66 23.93
CA ALA A 484 20.90 -8.51 25.30
C ALA A 484 19.91 -9.07 26.36
N GLY A 485 18.77 -9.62 25.94
CA GLY A 485 17.78 -10.24 26.83
C GLY A 485 16.73 -9.31 27.44
N PHE A 486 16.66 -8.04 27.02
CA PHE A 486 15.64 -7.12 27.51
C PHE A 486 14.24 -7.54 27.01
N ASN A 487 13.25 -7.39 27.89
CA ASN A 487 11.86 -7.75 27.59
C ASN A 487 11.31 -6.93 26.42
N LEU A 488 10.57 -7.59 25.50
CA LEU A 488 9.94 -6.98 24.34
C LEU A 488 9.10 -5.74 24.70
N SER A 489 8.41 -5.77 25.85
CA SER A 489 7.57 -4.64 26.30
C SER A 489 8.41 -3.43 26.70
N VAL A 490 9.56 -3.64 27.36
CA VAL A 490 10.50 -2.56 27.74
C VAL A 490 11.07 -1.90 26.50
N VAL A 491 11.52 -2.70 25.52
CA VAL A 491 12.06 -2.20 24.24
C VAL A 491 10.98 -1.45 23.45
N ALA A 492 9.77 -1.98 23.41
CA ALA A 492 8.64 -1.34 22.74
C ALA A 492 8.27 0.01 23.36
N GLN A 493 8.22 0.08 24.71
CA GLN A 493 7.95 1.31 25.45
C GLN A 493 9.03 2.36 25.20
N ARG A 494 10.31 2.01 25.28
CA ARG A 494 11.45 2.87 24.97
C ARG A 494 11.33 3.49 23.58
N GLN A 495 10.85 2.72 22.61
CA GLN A 495 10.69 3.19 21.23
C GLN A 495 9.33 3.83 20.93
N GLY A 496 8.36 3.81 21.85
CA GLY A 496 7.01 4.35 21.63
C GLY A 496 6.21 3.52 20.61
N HIS A 497 6.32 2.19 20.69
CA HIS A 497 5.49 1.25 19.93
C HIS A 497 4.60 0.42 20.86
N GLY A 498 3.60 -0.29 20.26
CA GLY A 498 3.05 -1.47 20.92
C GLY A 498 3.97 -2.68 20.73
N PRO A 499 4.03 -3.63 21.68
CA PRO A 499 4.84 -4.85 21.54
C PRO A 499 4.56 -5.64 20.26
N GLU A 500 3.30 -5.68 19.82
CA GLU A 500 2.86 -6.33 18.57
C GLU A 500 3.52 -5.73 17.32
N VAL A 501 3.68 -4.39 17.29
CA VAL A 501 4.33 -3.67 16.20
C VAL A 501 5.82 -4.01 16.19
N LEU A 502 6.45 -4.04 17.37
CA LEU A 502 7.86 -4.39 17.50
C LEU A 502 8.10 -5.84 17.07
N ALA A 503 7.30 -6.80 17.55
CA ALA A 503 7.39 -8.20 17.17
C ALA A 503 7.31 -8.40 15.65
N LYS A 504 6.39 -7.70 14.97
CA LYS A 504 6.24 -7.76 13.51
C LYS A 504 7.45 -7.20 12.74
N HIS A 505 8.11 -6.17 13.27
CA HIS A 505 9.20 -5.47 12.59
C HIS A 505 10.59 -5.96 13.01
N SER A 506 10.72 -6.58 14.19
CA SER A 506 11.97 -7.11 14.74
C SER A 506 12.08 -8.65 14.60
N SER A 507 11.14 -9.30 13.90
CA SER A 507 11.09 -10.76 13.73
C SER A 507 12.24 -11.35 12.91
N LYS A 508 13.09 -10.49 12.29
CA LYS A 508 14.27 -10.94 11.56
C LYS A 508 15.46 -10.92 12.50
N ALA A 509 15.75 -12.08 13.06
CA ALA A 509 16.93 -12.27 13.87
C ALA A 509 18.20 -11.92 13.09
N ARG A 510 19.11 -11.16 13.72
CA ARG A 510 20.43 -10.88 13.18
C ARG A 510 21.21 -12.18 12.93
N LEU A 511 22.18 -12.13 12.03
CA LEU A 511 23.09 -13.27 11.82
C LEU A 511 23.80 -13.68 13.11
N SER A 512 24.24 -12.71 13.91
CA SER A 512 24.85 -12.94 15.22
C SER A 512 23.91 -13.66 16.21
N ALA A 513 22.66 -13.22 16.32
CA ALA A 513 21.67 -13.86 17.18
C ALA A 513 21.32 -15.28 16.72
N ARG A 514 21.20 -15.50 15.41
CA ARG A 514 20.99 -16.84 14.83
C ARG A 514 22.16 -17.77 15.12
N ARG A 515 23.38 -17.28 15.04
CA ARG A 515 24.59 -18.05 15.34
C ARG A 515 24.67 -18.39 16.81
N LYS A 516 24.46 -17.43 17.72
CA LYS A 516 24.38 -17.67 19.18
C LYS A 516 23.29 -18.70 19.54
N ALA A 517 22.12 -18.62 18.91
CA ALA A 517 21.05 -19.61 19.11
C ALA A 517 21.48 -21.01 18.63
N ALA A 518 22.13 -21.11 17.49
CA ALA A 518 22.66 -22.39 16.98
C ALA A 518 23.75 -22.95 17.90
N GLU A 519 24.68 -22.12 18.36
CA GLU A 519 25.73 -22.50 19.31
C GLU A 519 25.17 -22.92 20.66
N HIS A 520 24.14 -22.22 21.17
CA HIS A 520 23.46 -22.59 22.41
C HIS A 520 22.77 -23.94 22.25
N LEU A 521 22.00 -24.14 21.19
CA LEU A 521 21.35 -25.42 20.92
C LEU A 521 22.37 -26.54 20.71
N GLY A 522 23.48 -26.27 20.02
CA GLY A 522 24.57 -27.22 19.83
C GLY A 522 25.17 -27.68 21.17
N ARG A 523 25.41 -26.76 22.11
CA ARG A 523 25.86 -27.10 23.48
C ARG A 523 24.86 -27.93 24.23
N VAL A 524 23.58 -27.58 24.16
CA VAL A 524 22.51 -28.32 24.85
C VAL A 524 22.35 -29.74 24.28
N VAL A 525 22.39 -29.89 22.95
CA VAL A 525 22.15 -31.18 22.28
C VAL A 525 23.38 -32.09 22.30
N HIS A 526 24.57 -31.54 22.16
CA HIS A 526 25.81 -32.33 22.04
C HIS A 526 26.61 -32.39 23.32
N GLY A 527 26.15 -31.79 24.43
CA GLY A 527 26.75 -31.92 25.75
C GLY A 527 28.16 -31.34 25.82
N ALA A 528 28.52 -30.38 25.01
CA ALA A 528 29.79 -29.68 25.14
C ALA A 528 29.73 -28.75 26.35
N SER A 529 30.40 -29.15 27.43
CA SER A 529 30.70 -28.36 28.63
C SER A 529 31.51 -27.10 28.31
#